data_6db0998d40bb8ca06a8e5be0b489e4da
#
_entry.id   6db0998d40bb8ca06a8e5be0b489e4da
#
_cell.length_a   1.000
_cell.length_b   1.000
_cell.length_c   1.000
_cell.angle_alpha   90.00
_cell.angle_beta   90.00
_cell.angle_gamma   90.00
#
_symmetry.space_group_name_H-M   'P 1'
#
loop_
_entity.id
_entity.type
_entity.pdbx_description
1 polymer ?
#
loop_
_entity_poly.entity_id
_entity_poly.type
_entity_poly.pdbx_seq_one_letter_code
_entity_poly.pdbx_strand_id
1 'polypeptide(L)'
;MSHAASSTSAPSATVKIPFLTCAECNAIIKANASEQPSAKPASAIDLIADRLVDAELWPEDSELVAEIRAMFMHTWGMDQAQADARMSRLNYSDALSALELLAGPGAIGSTFVGGMYAGIIRGADGAPDQHLVLLDGDTDGVTWEAACAWAEAKGATLPTRAEQRLLMANLPDQFQARYYWSSEQAGPSGAWGQDFDDGCQGNVNRSYEGRARAVRRLPT
;
A
#
# COMPACT_ATOMS: atom_id res chain seq x y z
N MET A 1 14.75 -59.31 1.96
CA MET A 1 15.74 -58.33 2.49
C MET A 1 15.32 -56.96 2.01
N SER A 2 14.60 -56.25 2.86
CA SER A 2 14.02 -54.94 2.58
C SER A 2 14.97 -53.84 3.07
N HIS A 3 15.35 -52.93 2.22
CA HIS A 3 15.97 -51.67 2.64
C HIS A 3 14.94 -50.55 2.56
N ALA A 4 14.50 -50.09 3.71
CA ALA A 4 13.71 -48.88 3.86
C ALA A 4 14.67 -47.68 3.85
N ALA A 5 14.48 -46.78 2.90
CA ALA A 5 15.14 -45.48 2.88
C ALA A 5 14.34 -44.50 3.75
N SER A 6 14.93 -44.08 4.86
CA SER A 6 14.39 -43.06 5.77
C SER A 6 14.68 -41.69 5.18
N SER A 7 13.66 -40.98 4.75
CA SER A 7 13.76 -39.53 4.37
C SER A 7 13.57 -38.69 5.62
N THR A 8 14.65 -38.18 6.14
CA THR A 8 14.63 -37.14 7.19
C THR A 8 14.35 -35.78 6.55
N SER A 9 13.12 -35.27 6.70
CA SER A 9 12.78 -33.89 6.38
C SER A 9 13.34 -32.98 7.47
N ALA A 10 14.18 -32.02 7.09
CA ALA A 10 14.64 -30.96 7.98
C ALA A 10 13.48 -30.07 8.38
N PRO A 11 13.40 -29.62 9.63
CA PRO A 11 12.35 -28.67 10.05
C PRO A 11 12.56 -27.30 9.40
N SER A 12 11.54 -26.81 8.72
CA SER A 12 11.47 -25.44 8.24
C SER A 12 11.45 -24.49 9.45
N ALA A 13 12.55 -23.80 9.68
CA ALA A 13 12.63 -22.78 10.72
C ALA A 13 11.87 -21.53 10.22
N THR A 14 10.66 -21.34 10.71
CA THR A 14 9.95 -20.07 10.56
C THR A 14 10.70 -19.01 11.36
N VAL A 15 11.46 -18.16 10.69
CA VAL A 15 12.09 -16.99 11.29
C VAL A 15 10.98 -16.00 11.61
N LYS A 16 10.57 -15.94 12.87
CA LYS A 16 9.76 -14.82 13.37
C LYS A 16 10.70 -13.63 13.49
N ILE A 17 10.55 -12.66 12.60
CA ILE A 17 11.22 -11.36 12.73
C ILE A 17 10.44 -10.59 13.81
N PRO A 18 10.99 -10.37 15.01
CA PRO A 18 10.33 -9.54 16.02
C PRO A 18 10.29 -8.10 15.52
N PHE A 19 9.20 -7.39 15.80
CA PHE A 19 9.16 -5.94 15.62
C PHE A 19 10.26 -5.33 16.52
N LEU A 20 11.32 -4.84 15.89
CA LEU A 20 12.41 -4.19 16.61
C LEU A 20 11.96 -2.82 17.09
N THR A 21 12.31 -2.47 18.32
CA THR A 21 12.12 -1.10 18.82
C THR A 21 13.09 -0.15 18.11
N CYS A 22 12.80 1.14 18.12
CA CYS A 22 13.66 2.16 17.50
C CYS A 22 15.10 2.11 18.05
N ALA A 23 15.29 1.71 19.30
CA ALA A 23 16.60 1.55 19.93
C ALA A 23 17.35 0.31 19.42
N GLU A 24 16.66 -0.80 19.17
CA GLU A 24 17.23 -2.04 18.63
C GLU A 24 17.59 -1.87 17.15
N CYS A 25 16.76 -1.17 16.36
CA CYS A 25 17.10 -0.77 15.00
C CYS A 25 18.39 0.06 14.97
N ASN A 26 18.52 1.07 15.84
CA ASN A 26 19.71 1.91 15.94
C ASN A 26 20.96 1.14 16.37
N ALA A 27 20.83 0.11 17.20
CA ALA A 27 21.96 -0.74 17.63
C ALA A 27 22.47 -1.62 16.47
N ILE A 28 21.57 -2.20 15.69
CA ILE A 28 21.90 -3.01 14.51
C ILE A 28 22.56 -2.14 13.43
N ILE A 29 22.05 -0.94 13.22
CA ILE A 29 22.58 0.07 12.29
C ILE A 29 24.01 0.42 12.66
N LYS A 30 24.30 0.71 13.93
CA LYS A 30 25.65 1.05 14.41
C LYS A 30 26.63 -0.13 14.32
N ALA A 31 26.16 -1.36 14.47
CA ALA A 31 27.00 -2.56 14.34
C ALA A 31 27.41 -2.82 12.87
N ASN A 32 26.51 -2.55 11.91
CA ASN A 32 26.78 -2.76 10.49
C ASN A 32 27.59 -1.64 9.83
N ALA A 33 27.60 -0.42 10.41
CA ALA A 33 28.41 0.70 9.90
C ALA A 33 29.94 0.52 10.01
N SER A 34 30.38 -0.54 10.71
CA SER A 34 31.82 -0.84 10.90
C SER A 34 32.38 -1.90 9.94
N GLU A 35 31.55 -2.51 9.08
CA GLU A 35 32.00 -3.52 8.12
C GLU A 35 31.85 -3.01 6.66
N GLN A 36 32.92 -3.16 5.92
CA GLN A 36 33.26 -2.66 4.60
C GLN A 36 32.16 -2.69 3.50
N PRO A 37 32.20 -1.73 2.53
CA PRO A 37 31.16 -1.53 1.52
C PRO A 37 31.39 -2.44 0.30
N SER A 38 31.00 -3.69 0.36
CA SER A 38 30.95 -4.56 -0.82
C SER A 38 29.78 -5.53 -0.88
N ALA A 39 28.86 -5.49 0.08
CA ALA A 39 27.63 -6.29 0.04
C ALA A 39 26.45 -5.36 -0.24
N LYS A 40 25.69 -5.67 -1.29
CA LYS A 40 24.37 -5.07 -1.54
C LYS A 40 23.54 -5.20 -0.27
N PRO A 41 22.93 -4.12 0.25
CA PRO A 41 22.18 -4.19 1.48
C PRO A 41 21.06 -5.24 1.40
N ALA A 42 20.83 -5.94 2.50
CA ALA A 42 19.94 -7.11 2.56
C ALA A 42 18.46 -6.76 2.34
N SER A 43 18.08 -5.50 2.54
CA SER A 43 16.75 -4.98 2.19
C SER A 43 16.77 -3.45 2.02
N ALA A 44 15.84 -2.92 1.23
CA ALA A 44 15.64 -1.48 1.10
C ALA A 44 15.35 -0.81 2.45
N ILE A 45 14.73 -1.52 3.39
CA ILE A 45 14.43 -1.06 4.76
C ILE A 45 15.72 -0.79 5.55
N ASP A 46 16.75 -1.60 5.40
CA ASP A 46 18.02 -1.40 6.11
C ASP A 46 18.74 -0.13 5.63
N LEU A 47 18.68 0.16 4.33
CA LEU A 47 19.20 1.39 3.73
C LEU A 47 18.49 2.66 4.22
N ILE A 48 17.21 2.55 4.50
CA ILE A 48 16.36 3.65 4.99
C ILE A 48 16.68 3.97 6.43
N ALA A 49 16.74 2.93 7.26
CA ALA A 49 17.03 3.08 8.67
C ALA A 49 18.36 3.80 8.87
N ASP A 50 19.41 3.45 8.10
CA ASP A 50 20.73 4.07 8.16
C ASP A 50 20.73 5.56 7.80
N ARG A 51 19.81 6.01 6.96
CA ARG A 51 19.79 7.38 6.43
C ARG A 51 18.76 8.30 7.03
N LEU A 52 17.75 7.76 7.70
CA LEU A 52 16.79 8.55 8.47
C LEU A 52 17.39 9.11 9.76
N VAL A 53 18.53 8.57 10.21
CA VAL A 53 19.26 9.08 11.39
C VAL A 53 19.99 10.40 11.06
N ASP A 54 20.34 10.67 9.81
CA ASP A 54 20.99 11.90 9.36
C ASP A 54 20.03 12.73 8.50
N ALA A 55 18.90 13.15 9.05
CA ALA A 55 17.78 13.85 8.36
C ALA A 55 18.15 15.20 7.73
N GLU A 56 19.42 15.61 7.73
CA GLU A 56 19.91 16.85 7.12
C GLU A 56 20.55 16.67 5.72
N LEU A 57 20.73 15.43 5.26
CA LEU A 57 21.46 15.20 4.00
C LEU A 57 20.78 14.11 3.15
N TRP A 58 19.96 14.51 2.17
CA TRP A 58 19.78 13.71 0.96
C TRP A 58 21.12 13.67 0.21
N PRO A 59 21.79 12.52 0.11
CA PRO A 59 22.99 12.44 -0.70
C PRO A 59 22.60 12.51 -2.17
N GLU A 60 23.12 13.49 -2.88
CA GLU A 60 22.81 13.74 -4.29
C GLU A 60 23.16 12.56 -5.23
N ASP A 61 23.98 11.62 -4.78
CA ASP A 61 24.50 10.50 -5.60
C ASP A 61 24.40 9.13 -4.91
N SER A 62 23.34 8.84 -4.17
CA SER A 62 23.22 7.54 -3.54
C SER A 62 22.45 6.53 -4.39
N GLU A 63 22.79 5.26 -4.23
CA GLU A 63 22.10 4.13 -4.86
C GLU A 63 20.60 4.18 -4.57
N LEU A 64 20.20 4.60 -3.36
CA LEU A 64 18.82 4.80 -2.94
C LEU A 64 18.11 5.90 -3.74
N VAL A 65 18.77 7.04 -3.98
CA VAL A 65 18.23 8.14 -4.81
C VAL A 65 17.98 7.63 -6.23
N ALA A 66 18.92 6.83 -6.77
CA ALA A 66 18.75 6.22 -8.07
C ALA A 66 17.58 5.22 -8.12
N GLU A 67 17.41 4.40 -7.08
CA GLU A 67 16.29 3.45 -6.98
C GLU A 67 14.94 4.16 -6.89
N ILE A 68 14.80 5.20 -6.05
CA ILE A 68 13.57 6.00 -5.95
C ILE A 68 13.28 6.71 -7.27
N ARG A 69 14.30 7.27 -7.93
CA ARG A 69 14.15 7.88 -9.26
C ARG A 69 13.66 6.87 -10.30
N ALA A 70 14.29 5.70 -10.33
CA ALA A 70 13.91 4.61 -11.24
C ALA A 70 12.46 4.17 -10.98
N MET A 71 12.03 4.11 -9.74
CA MET A 71 10.65 3.83 -9.36
C MET A 71 9.68 4.87 -9.92
N PHE A 72 9.95 6.18 -9.79
CA PHE A 72 9.10 7.22 -10.38
C PHE A 72 8.97 7.08 -11.88
N MET A 73 10.07 6.73 -12.58
CA MET A 73 10.07 6.55 -14.02
C MET A 73 9.32 5.28 -14.45
N HIS A 74 9.59 4.15 -13.82
CA HIS A 74 9.06 2.85 -14.26
C HIS A 74 7.66 2.55 -13.69
N THR A 75 7.43 2.90 -12.44
CA THR A 75 6.19 2.56 -11.74
C THR A 75 5.08 3.58 -12.00
N TRP A 76 5.44 4.86 -12.09
CA TRP A 76 4.49 5.95 -12.32
C TRP A 76 4.59 6.57 -13.73
N GLY A 77 5.41 6.01 -14.61
CA GLY A 77 5.52 6.47 -16.01
C GLY A 77 6.03 7.89 -16.17
N MET A 78 6.79 8.41 -15.18
CA MET A 78 7.37 9.74 -15.24
C MET A 78 8.57 9.78 -16.20
N ASP A 79 8.74 10.87 -16.92
CA ASP A 79 9.99 11.14 -17.61
C ASP A 79 11.10 11.59 -16.62
N GLN A 80 12.34 11.68 -17.08
CA GLN A 80 13.49 12.04 -16.24
C GLN A 80 13.28 13.40 -15.55
N ALA A 81 12.77 14.40 -16.24
CA ALA A 81 12.58 15.75 -15.69
C ALA A 81 11.49 15.78 -14.62
N GLN A 82 10.42 15.01 -14.81
CA GLN A 82 9.36 14.85 -13.83
C GLN A 82 9.86 14.11 -12.59
N ALA A 83 10.64 13.05 -12.75
CA ALA A 83 11.24 12.31 -11.67
C ALA A 83 12.19 13.20 -10.85
N ASP A 84 13.07 13.97 -11.50
CA ASP A 84 14.00 14.89 -10.84
C ASP A 84 13.25 16.02 -10.10
N ALA A 85 12.21 16.58 -10.70
CA ALA A 85 11.35 17.58 -10.05
C ALA A 85 10.61 17.00 -8.84
N ARG A 86 10.23 15.72 -8.87
CA ARG A 86 9.63 15.03 -7.73
C ARG A 86 10.66 14.78 -6.64
N MET A 87 11.84 14.29 -7.01
CA MET A 87 12.97 14.08 -6.09
C MET A 87 13.33 15.36 -5.31
N SER A 88 13.39 16.52 -5.97
CA SER A 88 13.71 17.80 -5.33
C SER A 88 12.66 18.28 -4.32
N ARG A 89 11.47 17.70 -4.32
CA ARG A 89 10.35 18.00 -3.40
C ARG A 89 10.08 16.89 -2.41
N LEU A 90 10.86 15.81 -2.44
CA LEU A 90 10.70 14.70 -1.53
C LEU A 90 10.88 15.18 -0.09
N ASN A 91 9.85 14.99 0.70
CA ASN A 91 9.93 15.08 2.15
C ASN A 91 10.08 13.69 2.76
N TYR A 92 10.32 13.63 4.06
CA TYR A 92 10.47 12.40 4.81
C TYR A 92 9.32 11.38 4.58
N SER A 93 8.06 11.88 4.59
CA SER A 93 6.88 11.03 4.39
C SER A 93 6.81 10.43 2.98
N ASP A 94 7.19 11.20 1.96
CA ASP A 94 7.21 10.74 0.57
C ASP A 94 8.31 9.70 0.37
N ALA A 95 9.46 9.89 1.00
CA ALA A 95 10.56 8.94 0.98
C ALA A 95 10.16 7.61 1.63
N LEU A 96 9.58 7.64 2.82
CA LEU A 96 9.06 6.43 3.49
C LEU A 96 8.06 5.69 2.60
N SER A 97 7.11 6.40 2.00
CA SER A 97 6.12 5.80 1.11
C SER A 97 6.76 5.13 -0.11
N ALA A 98 7.78 5.77 -0.70
CA ALA A 98 8.55 5.20 -1.81
C ALA A 98 9.25 3.89 -1.40
N LEU A 99 9.77 3.84 -0.22
CA LEU A 99 10.52 2.73 0.30
C LEU A 99 9.61 1.57 0.75
N GLU A 100 8.46 1.88 1.35
CA GLU A 100 7.42 0.88 1.61
C GLU A 100 6.99 0.21 0.30
N LEU A 101 6.86 0.98 -0.79
CA LEU A 101 6.50 0.45 -2.09
C LEU A 101 7.58 -0.48 -2.65
N LEU A 102 8.87 -0.14 -2.51
CA LEU A 102 10.00 -0.98 -2.92
C LEU A 102 10.12 -2.26 -2.08
N ALA A 103 9.85 -2.17 -0.79
CA ALA A 103 9.85 -3.33 0.11
C ALA A 103 8.65 -4.26 -0.14
N GLY A 104 7.61 -3.74 -0.77
CA GLY A 104 6.34 -4.42 -0.96
C GLY A 104 5.46 -4.43 0.29
N PRO A 105 4.18 -4.77 0.15
CA PRO A 105 3.26 -4.82 1.27
C PRO A 105 3.56 -6.00 2.19
N GLY A 106 3.32 -5.82 3.48
CA GLY A 106 3.29 -6.89 4.46
C GLY A 106 2.04 -7.77 4.35
N ALA A 107 1.59 -8.31 5.48
CA ALA A 107 0.34 -9.06 5.52
C ALA A 107 -0.87 -8.13 5.28
N ILE A 108 -1.99 -8.71 4.81
CA ILE A 108 -3.28 -8.01 4.75
C ILE A 108 -3.59 -7.41 6.12
N GLY A 109 -4.03 -6.16 6.13
CA GLY A 109 -4.29 -5.38 7.35
C GLY A 109 -3.07 -4.64 7.92
N SER A 110 -1.85 -4.85 7.40
CA SER A 110 -0.68 -4.05 7.80
C SER A 110 -0.71 -2.65 7.18
N THR A 111 0.02 -1.72 7.79
CA THR A 111 0.23 -0.39 7.21
C THR A 111 1.06 -0.52 5.93
N PHE A 112 0.64 0.18 4.88
CA PHE A 112 1.33 0.24 3.60
C PHE A 112 1.02 1.55 2.88
N VAL A 113 2.05 2.33 2.60
CA VAL A 113 1.99 3.61 1.84
C VAL A 113 0.86 4.53 2.34
N GLY A 114 0.83 4.76 3.65
CA GLY A 114 -0.09 5.68 4.30
C GLY A 114 -1.54 5.22 4.41
N GLY A 115 -1.78 3.93 4.38
CA GLY A 115 -3.08 3.31 4.62
C GLY A 115 -2.96 1.85 5.04
N MET A 116 -4.04 1.10 4.96
CA MET A 116 -4.09 -0.32 5.32
C MET A 116 -4.11 -1.19 4.06
N TYR A 117 -3.17 -2.13 3.96
CA TYR A 117 -3.09 -3.03 2.81
C TYR A 117 -4.28 -3.99 2.75
N ALA A 118 -5.03 -3.94 1.65
CA ALA A 118 -6.21 -4.76 1.45
C ALA A 118 -5.98 -6.00 0.56
N GLY A 119 -4.86 -6.06 -0.15
CA GLY A 119 -4.56 -7.15 -1.08
C GLY A 119 -4.29 -6.67 -2.50
N ILE A 120 -4.23 -7.62 -3.44
CA ILE A 120 -4.05 -7.33 -4.87
C ILE A 120 -5.41 -7.37 -5.57
N ILE A 121 -5.69 -6.34 -6.36
CA ILE A 121 -6.79 -6.35 -7.31
C ILE A 121 -6.25 -6.65 -8.72
N ARG A 122 -6.87 -7.59 -9.41
CA ARG A 122 -6.46 -7.97 -10.76
C ARG A 122 -6.78 -6.86 -11.75
N GLY A 123 -5.82 -6.54 -12.60
CA GLY A 123 -6.02 -5.62 -13.71
C GLY A 123 -7.06 -6.15 -14.71
N ALA A 124 -7.93 -5.27 -15.19
CA ALA A 124 -8.90 -5.58 -16.24
C ALA A 124 -8.28 -5.33 -17.62
N ASP A 125 -8.74 -6.07 -18.64
CA ASP A 125 -8.39 -5.86 -20.04
C ASP A 125 -6.88 -5.82 -20.34
N GLY A 126 -6.10 -6.63 -19.59
CA GLY A 126 -4.65 -6.71 -19.74
C GLY A 126 -3.87 -5.62 -19.02
N ALA A 127 -4.54 -4.78 -18.23
CA ALA A 127 -3.86 -3.87 -17.31
C ALA A 127 -3.11 -4.67 -16.21
N PRO A 128 -2.01 -4.15 -15.66
CA PRO A 128 -1.29 -4.81 -14.57
C PRO A 128 -2.16 -4.91 -13.30
N ASP A 129 -1.88 -5.92 -12.51
CA ASP A 129 -2.43 -6.05 -11.16
C ASP A 129 -1.97 -4.86 -10.30
N GLN A 130 -2.74 -4.54 -9.26
CA GLN A 130 -2.44 -3.40 -8.39
C GLN A 130 -2.63 -3.77 -6.92
N HIS A 131 -1.78 -3.23 -6.08
CA HIS A 131 -2.01 -3.23 -4.64
C HIS A 131 -3.17 -2.30 -4.30
N LEU A 132 -4.14 -2.78 -3.51
CA LEU A 132 -5.23 -1.97 -2.98
C LEU A 132 -4.91 -1.56 -1.55
N VAL A 133 -4.96 -0.26 -1.30
CA VAL A 133 -4.72 0.34 0.02
C VAL A 133 -5.97 1.10 0.46
N LEU A 134 -6.52 0.73 1.61
CA LEU A 134 -7.64 1.42 2.25
C LEU A 134 -7.11 2.60 3.04
N LEU A 135 -7.52 3.81 2.71
CA LEU A 135 -7.09 5.01 3.43
C LEU A 135 -7.87 5.21 4.73
N ASP A 136 -7.24 5.90 5.67
CA ASP A 136 -7.86 6.23 6.96
C ASP A 136 -9.03 7.20 6.83
N GLY A 137 -9.98 7.03 7.74
CA GLY A 137 -11.19 7.84 7.84
C GLY A 137 -12.29 7.38 6.90
N ASP A 138 -13.48 7.74 7.27
CA ASP A 138 -14.70 7.56 6.50
C ASP A 138 -15.53 8.85 6.48
N THR A 139 -16.56 8.88 5.68
CA THR A 139 -17.59 9.92 5.73
C THR A 139 -18.98 9.29 5.77
N ASP A 140 -19.95 9.98 6.34
CA ASP A 140 -21.31 9.50 6.54
C ASP A 140 -22.33 10.56 6.09
N GLY A 141 -23.51 10.12 5.69
CA GLY A 141 -24.58 11.02 5.29
C GLY A 141 -24.25 11.86 4.07
N VAL A 142 -23.57 11.29 3.08
CA VAL A 142 -23.15 12.01 1.87
C VAL A 142 -23.75 11.41 0.60
N THR A 143 -24.10 12.28 -0.35
CA THR A 143 -24.51 11.87 -1.70
C THR A 143 -23.31 11.26 -2.45
N TRP A 144 -23.59 10.54 -3.54
CA TRP A 144 -22.53 9.91 -4.34
C TRP A 144 -21.49 10.92 -4.86
N GLU A 145 -21.93 12.06 -5.38
CA GLU A 145 -21.06 13.11 -5.87
C GLU A 145 -20.19 13.71 -4.75
N ALA A 146 -20.78 13.92 -3.57
CA ALA A 146 -20.03 14.41 -2.42
C ALA A 146 -19.01 13.38 -1.92
N ALA A 147 -19.36 12.09 -1.97
CA ALA A 147 -18.45 11.00 -1.65
C ALA A 147 -17.25 10.94 -2.61
N CYS A 148 -17.50 11.07 -3.92
CA CYS A 148 -16.43 11.15 -4.93
C CYS A 148 -15.50 12.33 -4.68
N ALA A 149 -16.05 13.52 -4.48
CA ALA A 149 -15.26 14.73 -4.21
C ALA A 149 -14.45 14.62 -2.90
N TRP A 150 -15.03 13.99 -1.87
CA TRP A 150 -14.32 13.72 -0.61
C TRP A 150 -13.13 12.78 -0.80
N ALA A 151 -13.28 11.73 -1.61
CA ALA A 151 -12.18 10.81 -1.90
C ALA A 151 -11.08 11.49 -2.75
N GLU A 152 -11.47 12.28 -3.75
CA GLU A 152 -10.54 13.07 -4.58
C GLU A 152 -9.74 14.08 -3.76
N ALA A 153 -10.35 14.75 -2.79
CA ALA A 153 -9.67 15.67 -1.88
C ALA A 153 -8.57 14.99 -1.03
N LYS A 154 -8.64 13.66 -0.87
CA LYS A 154 -7.60 12.84 -0.23
C LYS A 154 -6.54 12.33 -1.21
N GLY A 155 -6.58 12.70 -2.48
CA GLY A 155 -5.72 12.14 -3.53
C GLY A 155 -6.01 10.64 -3.77
N ALA A 156 -7.27 10.24 -3.66
CA ALA A 156 -7.74 8.87 -3.71
C ALA A 156 -9.04 8.75 -4.50
N THR A 157 -9.65 7.58 -4.53
CA THR A 157 -10.96 7.36 -5.17
C THR A 157 -11.85 6.50 -4.29
N LEU A 158 -13.14 6.46 -4.59
CA LEU A 158 -14.01 5.42 -4.05
C LEU A 158 -13.60 4.05 -4.61
N PRO A 159 -13.80 2.97 -3.85
CA PRO A 159 -13.55 1.61 -4.37
C PRO A 159 -14.55 1.24 -5.47
N THR A 160 -14.11 0.46 -6.43
CA THR A 160 -14.99 -0.23 -7.36
C THR A 160 -15.78 -1.31 -6.64
N ARG A 161 -16.80 -1.87 -7.31
CA ARG A 161 -17.57 -3.00 -6.76
C ARG A 161 -16.73 -4.25 -6.50
N ALA A 162 -15.76 -4.51 -7.37
CA ALA A 162 -14.81 -5.62 -7.18
C ALA A 162 -13.92 -5.39 -5.95
N GLU A 163 -13.44 -4.17 -5.77
CA GLU A 163 -12.64 -3.77 -4.62
C GLU A 163 -13.44 -3.79 -3.32
N GLN A 164 -14.71 -3.39 -3.33
CA GLN A 164 -15.57 -3.50 -2.15
C GLN A 164 -15.70 -4.96 -1.67
N ARG A 165 -15.80 -5.92 -2.60
CA ARG A 165 -15.80 -7.35 -2.25
C ARG A 165 -14.48 -7.79 -1.62
N LEU A 166 -13.34 -7.32 -2.18
CA LEU A 166 -12.03 -7.60 -1.62
C LEU A 166 -11.87 -6.99 -0.22
N LEU A 167 -12.30 -5.74 -0.03
CA LEU A 167 -12.29 -5.05 1.25
C LEU A 167 -13.14 -5.77 2.29
N MET A 168 -14.32 -6.22 1.92
CA MET A 168 -15.19 -6.97 2.81
C MET A 168 -14.60 -8.33 3.21
N ALA A 169 -13.93 -9.01 2.28
CA ALA A 169 -13.29 -10.29 2.56
C ALA A 169 -12.05 -10.15 3.47
N ASN A 170 -11.28 -9.10 3.28
CA ASN A 170 -9.96 -8.96 3.88
C ASN A 170 -9.91 -8.00 5.07
N LEU A 171 -10.77 -7.00 5.11
CA LEU A 171 -10.78 -5.91 6.10
C LEU A 171 -12.21 -5.60 6.60
N PRO A 172 -13.05 -6.60 6.94
CA PRO A 172 -14.43 -6.35 7.34
C PRO A 172 -14.54 -5.43 8.57
N ASP A 173 -13.62 -5.56 9.51
CA ASP A 173 -13.59 -4.77 10.75
C ASP A 173 -13.32 -3.27 10.53
N GLN A 174 -12.95 -2.88 9.31
CA GLN A 174 -12.72 -1.48 8.94
C GLN A 174 -14.01 -0.78 8.46
N PHE A 175 -15.12 -1.48 8.45
CA PHE A 175 -16.42 -1.00 7.98
C PHE A 175 -17.48 -1.20 9.05
N GLN A 176 -18.44 -0.29 9.08
CA GLN A 176 -19.68 -0.49 9.85
C GLN A 176 -20.66 -1.30 9.01
N ALA A 177 -21.61 -1.97 9.66
CA ALA A 177 -22.73 -2.67 9.02
C ALA A 177 -23.70 -1.66 8.37
N ARG A 178 -23.31 -1.07 7.25
CA ARG A 178 -23.97 0.01 6.53
C ARG A 178 -23.63 -0.03 5.05
N TYR A 179 -24.40 0.74 4.27
CA TYR A 179 -24.20 0.92 2.84
C TYR A 179 -23.08 1.92 2.53
N TYR A 180 -22.11 1.49 1.71
CA TYR A 180 -20.97 2.30 1.26
C TYR A 180 -20.97 2.48 -0.25
N TRP A 181 -20.75 3.71 -0.70
CA TRP A 181 -20.66 4.06 -2.10
C TRP A 181 -19.47 3.41 -2.81
N SER A 182 -19.70 2.92 -4.03
CA SER A 182 -18.61 2.60 -4.97
C SER A 182 -18.37 3.75 -5.95
N SER A 183 -17.27 3.66 -6.71
CA SER A 183 -16.96 4.61 -7.79
C SER A 183 -17.82 4.41 -9.04
N GLU A 184 -18.65 3.38 -9.10
CA GLU A 184 -19.36 2.96 -10.33
C GLU A 184 -20.77 3.52 -10.40
N GLN A 185 -21.07 4.19 -11.53
CA GLN A 185 -22.43 4.59 -11.84
C GLN A 185 -23.28 3.40 -12.28
N ALA A 186 -24.57 3.46 -11.95
CA ALA A 186 -25.59 2.47 -12.36
C ALA A 186 -26.65 3.09 -13.28
N GLY A 187 -26.26 4.10 -14.07
CA GLY A 187 -27.14 4.84 -14.96
C GLY A 187 -27.18 6.33 -14.64
N PRO A 188 -28.06 7.11 -15.29
CA PRO A 188 -28.06 8.56 -15.18
C PRO A 188 -28.30 9.12 -13.77
N SER A 189 -29.08 8.42 -12.96
CA SER A 189 -29.48 8.85 -11.60
C SER A 189 -29.07 7.89 -10.50
N GLY A 190 -28.43 6.76 -10.82
CA GLY A 190 -28.03 5.72 -9.88
C GLY A 190 -26.54 5.54 -9.76
N ALA A 191 -26.08 5.09 -8.60
CA ALA A 191 -24.73 4.61 -8.38
C ALA A 191 -24.75 3.32 -7.56
N TRP A 192 -23.69 2.51 -7.77
CA TRP A 192 -23.51 1.26 -7.04
C TRP A 192 -22.89 1.49 -5.67
N GLY A 193 -23.19 0.61 -4.77
CA GLY A 193 -22.53 0.47 -3.50
C GLY A 193 -22.73 -0.93 -2.93
N GLN A 194 -22.17 -1.15 -1.77
CA GLN A 194 -22.22 -2.42 -1.04
C GLN A 194 -22.69 -2.18 0.39
N ASP A 195 -23.59 -3.02 0.85
CA ASP A 195 -23.89 -3.13 2.26
C ASP A 195 -22.83 -4.03 2.93
N PHE A 196 -22.16 -3.49 3.94
CA PHE A 196 -21.13 -4.22 4.68
C PHE A 196 -21.70 -5.00 5.87
N ASP A 197 -23.03 -5.06 6.02
CA ASP A 197 -23.68 -6.00 6.93
C ASP A 197 -23.77 -7.41 6.31
N ASP A 198 -24.23 -7.49 5.07
CA ASP A 198 -24.49 -8.77 4.39
C ASP A 198 -23.71 -8.99 3.09
N GLY A 199 -22.96 -7.99 2.62
CA GLY A 199 -22.18 -8.03 1.38
C GLY A 199 -22.97 -7.82 0.11
N CYS A 200 -24.26 -7.54 0.18
CA CYS A 200 -25.10 -7.29 -0.98
C CYS A 200 -24.67 -6.01 -1.70
N GLN A 201 -24.53 -6.10 -3.03
CA GLN A 201 -24.32 -4.94 -3.86
C GLN A 201 -25.60 -4.53 -4.55
N GLY A 202 -25.94 -3.26 -4.42
CA GLY A 202 -27.14 -2.68 -5.02
C GLY A 202 -26.84 -1.33 -5.66
N ASN A 203 -27.78 -0.85 -6.47
CA ASN A 203 -27.74 0.54 -6.91
C ASN A 203 -28.87 1.30 -6.25
N VAL A 204 -28.58 2.53 -5.86
CA VAL A 204 -29.55 3.47 -5.32
C VAL A 204 -29.40 4.82 -6.01
N ASN A 205 -30.39 5.70 -5.82
CA ASN A 205 -30.30 7.06 -6.34
C ASN A 205 -29.09 7.77 -5.77
N ARG A 206 -28.35 8.50 -6.63
CA ARG A 206 -27.13 9.22 -6.23
C ARG A 206 -27.37 10.31 -5.18
N SER A 207 -28.63 10.76 -5.00
CA SER A 207 -29.03 11.66 -3.92
C SER A 207 -29.25 10.98 -2.58
N TYR A 208 -29.17 9.65 -2.51
CA TYR A 208 -29.18 8.92 -1.24
C TYR A 208 -27.97 9.30 -0.41
N GLU A 209 -28.17 9.43 0.90
CA GLU A 209 -27.10 9.75 1.85
C GLU A 209 -26.51 8.46 2.41
N GLY A 210 -25.36 8.07 1.87
CA GLY A 210 -24.62 6.87 2.27
C GLY A 210 -23.29 7.19 2.93
N ARG A 211 -22.53 6.13 3.20
CA ARG A 211 -21.15 6.22 3.70
C ARG A 211 -20.15 6.08 2.57
N ALA A 212 -18.93 6.52 2.81
CA ALA A 212 -17.83 6.27 1.90
C ALA A 212 -16.50 6.02 2.61
N ARG A 213 -15.69 5.16 2.02
CA ARG A 213 -14.26 4.96 2.31
C ARG A 213 -13.48 5.20 1.03
N ALA A 214 -12.26 5.67 1.17
CA ALA A 214 -11.39 5.96 0.04
C ALA A 214 -10.28 4.91 -0.08
N VAL A 215 -9.91 4.59 -1.32
CA VAL A 215 -8.83 3.66 -1.62
C VAL A 215 -7.81 4.29 -2.56
N ARG A 216 -6.57 3.81 -2.45
CA ARG A 216 -5.49 4.09 -3.40
C ARG A 216 -5.05 2.79 -4.06
N ARG A 217 -4.71 2.88 -5.35
CA ARG A 217 -4.15 1.77 -6.12
C ARG A 217 -2.70 2.07 -6.38
N LEU A 218 -1.86 1.07 -6.11
CA LEU A 218 -0.42 1.17 -6.31
C LEU A 218 0.03 0.04 -7.22
N PRO A 219 1.04 0.25 -8.07
CA PRO A 219 1.60 -0.81 -8.90
C PRO A 219 2.12 -1.99 -8.06
N THR A 220 2.08 -3.19 -8.63
CA THR A 220 2.67 -4.42 -8.05
C THR A 220 4.12 -4.59 -8.51
#